data_1b33a31418eb26c493433b2ff7be5054
#
_entry.id   1b33a31418eb26c493433b2ff7be5054
#
_cell.length_a   1.000
_cell.length_b   1.000
_cell.length_c   1.000
_cell.angle_alpha   90.00
_cell.angle_beta   90.00
_cell.angle_gamma   90.00
#
_symmetry.space_group_name_H-M   'P 1'
#
loop_
_entity.id
_entity.type
_entity.pdbx_description
1 polymer ?
#
loop_
_entity_poly.entity_id
_entity_poly.type
_entity_poly.pdbx_seq_one_letter_code
_entity_poly.pdbx_strand_id
1 'polypeptide(L)'
;MESAEIDKNQDEKHASDNVPSNDNRLYDTVIIGAGAAGIGMGISLVHAGVESMLIVERDTVGSSFAAWPDETRFITPSFPSNSIGMLDLNSIAIGVSPAYNMRVEHPTGQDFADHLVFLADQFELPIWDKTNVTGIEKIEDEFTIKTNNGSIQAKNVIWAAGEYQYPSTDLFEGSDLCRHTSTVSAYSQLEGEEHLIIGGYESGIDAAYHLSKNGKQVRVFDSACPWGEETSDPSVALSTYSFERMTASSFEERVELHGETKVIKVEHSDGVYTLLTSDGQTFTSTSPPLLASGFDGSHKFVSHLFEQREDGFPLLNENDCST
;
A
#
# COMPACT_ATOMS: atom_id res chain seq x y z
N MET A 1 28.02 5.82 37.80
CA MET A 1 27.28 5.88 36.52
C MET A 1 26.75 4.47 36.32
N GLU A 2 25.55 4.23 36.83
CA GLU A 2 24.83 2.96 36.67
C GLU A 2 24.11 2.97 35.32
N SER A 3 24.40 1.98 34.52
CA SER A 3 23.69 1.71 33.27
C SER A 3 22.32 1.13 33.60
N ALA A 4 21.26 1.88 33.25
CA ALA A 4 19.89 1.36 33.30
C ALA A 4 19.73 0.28 32.23
N GLU A 5 19.55 -0.96 32.65
CA GLU A 5 19.04 -2.05 31.80
C GLU A 5 17.59 -1.73 31.44
N ILE A 6 17.34 -1.57 30.13
CA ILE A 6 15.99 -1.46 29.59
C ILE A 6 15.40 -2.88 29.61
N ASP A 7 14.37 -3.03 30.42
CA ASP A 7 13.61 -4.28 30.57
C ASP A 7 12.87 -4.61 29.25
N LYS A 8 13.27 -5.70 28.60
CA LYS A 8 12.73 -6.20 27.32
C LYS A 8 11.42 -6.98 27.45
N ASN A 9 10.68 -6.83 28.55
CA ASN A 9 9.47 -7.61 28.85
C ASN A 9 8.16 -6.78 28.78
N GLN A 10 8.04 -5.82 27.86
CA GLN A 10 6.76 -5.11 27.62
C GLN A 10 6.04 -5.50 26.32
N ASP A 11 6.51 -6.52 25.59
CA ASP A 11 5.98 -6.88 24.27
C ASP A 11 4.77 -7.86 24.29
N GLU A 12 4.10 -8.06 25.42
CA GLU A 12 2.91 -8.95 25.49
C GLU A 12 1.73 -8.29 26.21
N LYS A 13 1.18 -7.20 25.67
CA LYS A 13 -0.13 -6.69 26.10
C LYS A 13 -0.90 -6.01 24.96
N HIS A 14 -1.03 -6.63 23.82
CA HIS A 14 -2.12 -6.36 22.92
C HIS A 14 -3.15 -7.49 23.06
N ALA A 15 -4.36 -7.14 23.44
CA ALA A 15 -5.44 -8.06 23.76
C ALA A 15 -5.93 -8.80 22.50
N SER A 16 -5.18 -9.82 22.05
CA SER A 16 -5.61 -10.75 21.01
C SER A 16 -6.61 -11.82 21.49
N ASP A 17 -7.04 -11.80 22.76
CA ASP A 17 -7.74 -12.92 23.38
C ASP A 17 -9.27 -12.77 23.52
N ASN A 18 -9.92 -11.75 22.95
CA ASN A 18 -11.35 -11.53 23.14
C ASN A 18 -12.10 -11.10 21.87
N VAL A 19 -11.94 -11.82 20.75
CA VAL A 19 -12.96 -11.75 19.69
C VAL A 19 -14.08 -12.71 20.08
N PRO A 20 -15.28 -12.23 20.50
CA PRO A 20 -16.38 -13.12 20.82
C PRO A 20 -16.79 -13.86 19.56
N SER A 21 -16.93 -15.17 19.61
CA SER A 21 -17.36 -16.01 18.49
C SER A 21 -18.77 -15.67 17.96
N ASN A 22 -19.54 -14.86 18.70
CA ASN A 22 -20.80 -14.22 18.29
C ASN A 22 -20.97 -12.93 19.10
N ASP A 23 -20.59 -11.80 18.53
CA ASP A 23 -20.97 -10.52 19.10
C ASP A 23 -22.36 -10.12 18.56
N ASN A 24 -23.38 -10.21 19.41
CA ASN A 24 -24.76 -9.83 19.07
C ASN A 24 -25.00 -8.32 19.16
N ARG A 25 -23.95 -7.50 19.34
CA ARG A 25 -24.08 -6.03 19.33
C ARG A 25 -24.38 -5.53 17.93
N LEU A 26 -25.28 -4.56 17.82
CA LEU A 26 -25.43 -3.73 16.64
C LEU A 26 -24.55 -2.51 16.80
N TYR A 27 -23.46 -2.43 16.02
CA TYR A 27 -22.58 -1.27 15.99
C TYR A 27 -23.20 -0.14 15.17
N ASP A 28 -22.97 1.11 15.56
CA ASP A 28 -23.33 2.24 14.71
C ASP A 28 -22.46 2.27 13.45
N THR A 29 -21.17 1.96 13.58
CA THR A 29 -20.26 1.91 12.44
C THR A 29 -19.21 0.82 12.62
N VAL A 30 -18.97 0.03 11.56
CA VAL A 30 -17.83 -0.89 11.47
C VAL A 30 -16.92 -0.43 10.32
N ILE A 31 -15.64 -0.27 10.61
CA ILE A 31 -14.60 0.08 9.64
C ILE A 31 -13.84 -1.19 9.28
N ILE A 32 -13.66 -1.47 7.99
CA ILE A 32 -12.94 -2.63 7.49
C ILE A 32 -11.55 -2.23 7.01
N GLY A 33 -10.55 -2.63 7.75
CA GLY A 33 -9.13 -2.32 7.54
C GLY A 33 -8.60 -1.31 8.56
N ALA A 34 -7.42 -1.59 9.13
CA ALA A 34 -6.70 -0.74 10.07
C ALA A 34 -5.41 -0.14 9.44
N GLY A 35 -5.48 0.22 8.16
CA GLY A 35 -4.49 1.05 7.49
C GLY A 35 -4.70 2.54 7.77
N ALA A 36 -4.00 3.42 7.05
CA ALA A 36 -4.09 4.88 7.22
C ALA A 36 -5.53 5.40 7.15
N ALA A 37 -6.32 4.95 6.16
CA ALA A 37 -7.72 5.37 6.00
C ALA A 37 -8.59 4.90 7.17
N GLY A 38 -8.45 3.64 7.61
CA GLY A 38 -9.26 3.10 8.70
C GLY A 38 -8.94 3.73 10.05
N ILE A 39 -7.67 3.92 10.38
CA ILE A 39 -7.24 4.59 11.62
C ILE A 39 -7.66 6.07 11.58
N GLY A 40 -7.43 6.78 10.47
CA GLY A 40 -7.84 8.18 10.32
C GLY A 40 -9.35 8.37 10.46
N MET A 41 -10.15 7.46 9.89
CA MET A 41 -11.60 7.46 10.03
C MET A 41 -12.04 7.14 11.47
N GLY A 42 -11.42 6.16 12.12
CA GLY A 42 -11.65 5.84 13.52
C GLY A 42 -11.45 7.05 14.44
N ILE A 43 -10.32 7.76 14.28
CA ILE A 43 -10.02 9.00 15.00
C ILE A 43 -11.10 10.08 14.72
N SER A 44 -11.50 10.21 13.45
CA SER A 44 -12.53 11.18 13.07
C SER A 44 -13.87 10.88 13.72
N LEU A 45 -14.27 9.61 13.82
CA LEU A 45 -15.49 9.18 14.50
C LEU A 45 -15.42 9.40 16.02
N VAL A 46 -14.25 9.18 16.66
CA VAL A 46 -14.02 9.55 18.07
C VAL A 46 -14.24 11.04 18.29
N HIS A 47 -13.64 11.89 17.43
CA HIS A 47 -13.83 13.35 17.52
C HIS A 47 -15.29 13.76 17.25
N ALA A 48 -16.05 13.01 16.45
CA ALA A 48 -17.47 13.23 16.21
C ALA A 48 -18.37 12.71 17.34
N GLY A 49 -17.83 12.05 18.36
CA GLY A 49 -18.57 11.50 19.49
C GLY A 49 -19.33 10.21 19.18
N VAL A 50 -18.89 9.43 18.18
CA VAL A 50 -19.45 8.12 17.89
C VAL A 50 -18.89 7.11 18.89
N GLU A 51 -19.74 6.59 19.77
CA GLU A 51 -19.33 5.67 20.84
C GLU A 51 -19.36 4.20 20.43
N SER A 52 -20.29 3.82 19.53
CA SER A 52 -20.50 2.43 19.12
C SER A 52 -19.85 2.17 17.75
N MET A 53 -18.53 2.08 17.72
CA MET A 53 -17.79 1.72 16.52
C MET A 53 -16.84 0.54 16.78
N LEU A 54 -16.40 -0.10 15.69
CA LEU A 54 -15.40 -1.17 15.69
C LEU A 54 -14.56 -1.07 14.41
N ILE A 55 -13.26 -1.28 14.52
CA ILE A 55 -12.37 -1.48 13.38
C ILE A 55 -12.04 -2.96 13.30
N VAL A 56 -12.15 -3.55 12.11
CA VAL A 56 -11.84 -4.97 11.86
C VAL A 56 -10.66 -5.05 10.92
N GLU A 57 -9.58 -5.70 11.37
CA GLU A 57 -8.34 -5.83 10.62
C GLU A 57 -7.98 -7.31 10.40
N ARG A 58 -7.67 -7.67 9.16
CA ARG A 58 -7.31 -9.03 8.79
C ARG A 58 -5.99 -9.50 9.43
N ASP A 59 -5.03 -8.60 9.53
CA ASP A 59 -3.70 -8.90 10.05
C ASP A 59 -3.41 -8.07 11.31
N THR A 60 -2.62 -7.03 11.21
CA THR A 60 -2.29 -6.09 12.29
C THR A 60 -2.43 -4.66 11.78
N VAL A 61 -2.54 -3.70 12.70
CA VAL A 61 -2.58 -2.27 12.35
C VAL A 61 -1.37 -1.92 11.48
N GLY A 62 -1.62 -1.27 10.35
CA GLY A 62 -0.56 -0.81 9.45
C GLY A 62 0.15 -1.90 8.65
N SER A 63 -0.31 -3.15 8.68
CA SER A 63 0.35 -4.32 8.05
C SER A 63 0.71 -4.13 6.58
N SER A 64 -0.09 -3.40 5.81
CA SER A 64 0.22 -3.09 4.39
C SER A 64 1.49 -2.26 4.24
N PHE A 65 1.73 -1.32 5.15
CA PHE A 65 2.94 -0.50 5.16
C PHE A 65 4.14 -1.30 5.66
N ALA A 66 3.98 -2.08 6.72
CA ALA A 66 5.03 -2.98 7.24
C ALA A 66 5.49 -4.03 6.20
N ALA A 67 4.66 -4.33 5.20
CA ALA A 67 4.99 -5.24 4.10
C ALA A 67 5.75 -4.58 2.94
N TRP A 68 6.00 -3.27 2.97
CA TRP A 68 6.81 -2.61 1.94
C TRP A 68 8.26 -3.12 1.98
N PRO A 69 8.98 -3.07 0.84
CA PRO A 69 10.42 -3.31 0.86
C PRO A 69 11.14 -2.40 1.88
N ASP A 70 12.12 -2.94 2.59
CA ASP A 70 12.82 -2.24 3.69
C ASP A 70 13.39 -0.87 3.27
N GLU A 71 13.80 -0.75 1.99
CA GLU A 71 14.38 0.46 1.44
C GLU A 71 13.34 1.48 0.95
N THR A 72 12.10 1.05 0.67
CA THR A 72 11.05 1.93 0.13
C THR A 72 10.67 3.01 1.13
N ARG A 73 10.48 4.22 0.64
CA ARG A 73 10.16 5.42 1.42
C ARG A 73 8.92 6.10 0.86
N PHE A 74 8.23 6.82 1.72
CA PHE A 74 7.20 7.74 1.28
C PHE A 74 7.80 8.77 0.32
N ILE A 75 7.17 8.95 -0.84
CA ILE A 75 7.53 9.99 -1.81
C ILE A 75 7.10 11.37 -1.36
N THR A 76 6.04 11.44 -0.55
CA THR A 76 5.53 12.67 0.05
C THR A 76 6.34 12.97 1.31
N PRO A 77 6.95 14.16 1.42
CA PRO A 77 7.74 14.52 2.59
C PRO A 77 6.85 14.80 3.81
N SER A 78 7.27 14.33 4.97
CA SER A 78 6.70 14.67 6.28
C SER A 78 7.46 15.84 6.88
N PHE A 79 6.87 17.03 6.86
CA PHE A 79 7.39 18.23 7.56
C PHE A 79 6.23 19.04 8.14
N PRO A 80 6.44 19.73 9.27
CA PRO A 80 5.38 20.49 9.90
C PRO A 80 4.80 21.55 8.97
N SER A 81 3.50 21.45 8.71
CA SER A 81 2.72 22.38 7.90
C SER A 81 1.45 22.73 8.67
N ASN A 82 0.92 23.91 8.51
CA ASN A 82 -0.26 24.38 9.26
C ASN A 82 -1.27 25.12 8.38
N SER A 83 -1.43 24.71 7.13
CA SER A 83 -2.28 25.47 6.19
C SER A 83 -3.78 25.19 6.34
N ILE A 84 -4.18 24.00 6.79
CA ILE A 84 -5.60 23.55 6.82
C ILE A 84 -5.96 22.75 8.08
N GLY A 85 -5.21 22.93 9.19
CA GLY A 85 -5.41 22.14 10.41
C GLY A 85 -4.77 20.75 10.39
N MET A 86 -4.26 20.29 9.26
CA MET A 86 -3.38 19.14 9.14
C MET A 86 -1.95 19.58 9.36
N LEU A 87 -1.17 18.79 10.11
CA LEU A 87 0.18 19.20 10.50
C LEU A 87 1.24 18.90 9.45
N ASP A 88 1.02 17.92 8.60
CA ASP A 88 1.80 17.67 7.37
C ASP A 88 0.98 16.85 6.34
N LEU A 89 1.56 16.61 5.17
CA LEU A 89 0.87 15.93 4.06
C LEU A 89 0.60 14.43 4.32
N ASN A 90 1.36 13.80 5.23
CA ASN A 90 1.14 12.41 5.63
C ASN A 90 0.30 12.29 6.90
N SER A 91 -0.25 13.40 7.42
CA SER A 91 -1.18 13.38 8.55
C SER A 91 -2.50 12.72 8.14
N ILE A 92 -2.99 11.80 8.97
CA ILE A 92 -4.27 11.11 8.77
C ILE A 92 -5.39 11.65 9.66
N ALA A 93 -5.06 12.53 10.60
CA ALA A 93 -6.02 13.13 11.52
C ALA A 93 -5.57 14.53 11.95
N ILE A 94 -6.54 15.36 12.35
CA ILE A 94 -6.28 16.71 12.90
C ILE A 94 -5.48 16.59 14.19
N GLY A 95 -4.47 17.45 14.33
CA GLY A 95 -3.63 17.51 15.55
C GLY A 95 -2.52 16.45 15.60
N VAL A 96 -2.38 15.63 14.57
CA VAL A 96 -1.37 14.56 14.48
C VAL A 96 -0.41 14.84 13.33
N SER A 97 0.89 14.66 13.55
CA SER A 97 1.91 14.79 12.50
C SER A 97 2.95 13.67 12.58
N PRO A 98 3.10 12.88 11.51
CA PRO A 98 4.20 11.94 11.37
C PRO A 98 5.57 12.58 11.58
N ALA A 99 5.78 13.81 11.10
CA ALA A 99 7.05 14.53 11.24
C ALA A 99 7.47 14.73 12.70
N TYR A 100 6.53 14.95 13.62
CA TYR A 100 6.85 15.09 15.04
C TYR A 100 7.16 13.75 15.71
N ASN A 101 6.46 12.70 15.31
CA ASN A 101 6.59 11.38 15.95
C ASN A 101 7.81 10.62 15.41
N MET A 102 7.96 10.54 14.10
CA MET A 102 9.02 9.76 13.45
C MET A 102 10.32 10.55 13.26
N ARG A 103 10.24 11.88 13.15
CA ARG A 103 11.38 12.80 12.94
C ARG A 103 12.20 12.49 11.69
N VAL A 104 11.51 11.98 10.66
CA VAL A 104 12.08 11.72 9.33
C VAL A 104 11.20 12.38 8.28
N GLU A 105 11.80 12.87 7.20
CA GLU A 105 11.10 13.53 6.12
C GLU A 105 10.41 12.49 5.21
N HIS A 106 11.12 11.42 4.87
CA HIS A 106 10.61 10.31 4.06
C HIS A 106 10.64 9.01 4.86
N PRO A 107 9.59 8.70 5.63
CA PRO A 107 9.53 7.50 6.47
C PRO A 107 9.53 6.22 5.65
N THR A 108 10.00 5.13 6.26
CA THR A 108 9.80 3.78 5.76
C THR A 108 8.35 3.35 5.91
N GLY A 109 7.97 2.25 5.26
CA GLY A 109 6.69 1.60 5.54
C GLY A 109 6.58 1.18 7.01
N GLN A 110 7.65 0.64 7.60
CA GLN A 110 7.67 0.23 9.02
C GLN A 110 7.51 1.43 9.96
N ASP A 111 8.23 2.54 9.73
CA ASP A 111 8.06 3.76 10.54
C ASP A 111 6.60 4.23 10.54
N PHE A 112 5.94 4.17 9.38
CA PHE A 112 4.55 4.59 9.27
C PHE A 112 3.58 3.58 9.89
N ALA A 113 3.84 2.28 9.78
CA ALA A 113 3.06 1.25 10.47
C ALA A 113 3.12 1.45 11.99
N ASP A 114 4.32 1.67 12.55
CA ASP A 114 4.52 1.95 13.98
C ASP A 114 3.78 3.24 14.40
N HIS A 115 3.77 4.26 13.54
CA HIS A 115 3.00 5.47 13.76
C HIS A 115 1.49 5.21 13.81
N LEU A 116 0.96 4.34 12.95
CA LEU A 116 -0.46 3.95 12.98
C LEU A 116 -0.82 3.18 14.26
N VAL A 117 0.05 2.28 14.71
CA VAL A 117 -0.12 1.58 16.00
C VAL A 117 -0.15 2.59 17.15
N PHE A 118 0.83 3.51 17.19
CA PHE A 118 0.86 4.58 18.18
C PHE A 118 -0.45 5.40 18.21
N LEU A 119 -0.99 5.75 17.04
CA LEU A 119 -2.25 6.49 16.96
C LEU A 119 -3.44 5.66 17.43
N ALA A 120 -3.50 4.39 17.05
CA ALA A 120 -4.56 3.48 17.48
C ALA A 120 -4.61 3.39 19.02
N ASP A 121 -3.47 3.27 19.67
CA ASP A 121 -3.33 3.23 21.13
C ASP A 121 -3.66 4.60 21.77
N GLN A 122 -3.14 5.69 21.20
CA GLN A 122 -3.35 7.04 21.73
C GLN A 122 -4.82 7.46 21.75
N PHE A 123 -5.59 7.02 20.75
CA PHE A 123 -7.03 7.29 20.64
C PHE A 123 -7.91 6.16 21.15
N GLU A 124 -7.31 5.13 21.77
CA GLU A 124 -8.01 3.97 22.34
C GLU A 124 -9.01 3.35 21.35
N LEU A 125 -8.60 3.20 20.07
CA LEU A 125 -9.51 2.71 19.03
C LEU A 125 -9.87 1.24 19.27
N PRO A 126 -11.16 0.88 19.19
CA PRO A 126 -11.62 -0.50 19.36
C PRO A 126 -11.30 -1.30 18.10
N ILE A 127 -10.22 -2.07 18.12
CA ILE A 127 -9.74 -2.84 16.95
C ILE A 127 -9.78 -4.34 17.26
N TRP A 128 -10.37 -5.10 16.32
CA TRP A 128 -10.22 -6.55 16.26
C TRP A 128 -9.25 -6.89 15.13
N ASP A 129 -8.03 -7.19 15.49
CA ASP A 129 -7.02 -7.71 14.57
C ASP A 129 -7.22 -9.22 14.30
N LYS A 130 -6.42 -9.81 13.38
CA LYS A 130 -6.54 -11.22 12.97
C LYS A 130 -7.97 -11.63 12.62
N THR A 131 -8.80 -10.66 12.21
CA THR A 131 -10.21 -10.85 11.89
C THR A 131 -10.45 -10.55 10.41
N ASN A 132 -10.48 -11.59 9.60
CA ASN A 132 -10.65 -11.47 8.14
C ASN A 132 -12.13 -11.41 7.77
N VAL A 133 -12.54 -10.33 7.11
CA VAL A 133 -13.88 -10.20 6.53
C VAL A 133 -13.99 -11.05 5.27
N THR A 134 -14.95 -11.96 5.24
CA THR A 134 -15.19 -12.92 4.15
C THR A 134 -16.43 -12.60 3.33
N GLY A 135 -17.27 -11.67 3.79
CA GLY A 135 -18.46 -11.21 3.07
C GLY A 135 -19.17 -10.10 3.81
N ILE A 136 -19.90 -9.28 3.07
CA ILE A 136 -20.78 -8.23 3.60
C ILE A 136 -22.10 -8.33 2.88
N GLU A 137 -23.19 -8.36 3.66
CA GLU A 137 -24.56 -8.40 3.14
C GLU A 137 -25.35 -7.24 3.74
N LYS A 138 -26.12 -6.54 2.94
CA LYS A 138 -27.08 -5.53 3.41
C LYS A 138 -28.46 -6.17 3.49
N ILE A 139 -29.06 -6.12 4.66
CA ILE A 139 -30.43 -6.62 4.93
C ILE A 139 -31.22 -5.46 5.50
N GLU A 140 -32.20 -4.97 4.75
CA GLU A 140 -32.94 -3.75 5.09
C GLU A 140 -31.99 -2.56 5.30
N ASP A 141 -31.94 -1.99 6.48
CA ASP A 141 -31.11 -0.83 6.84
C ASP A 141 -29.84 -1.22 7.64
N GLU A 142 -29.53 -2.51 7.74
CA GLU A 142 -28.39 -3.02 8.50
C GLU A 142 -27.46 -3.88 7.63
N PHE A 143 -26.21 -3.96 8.06
CA PHE A 143 -25.19 -4.79 7.43
C PHE A 143 -24.84 -5.98 8.33
N THR A 144 -24.72 -7.15 7.70
CA THR A 144 -24.13 -8.35 8.29
C THR A 144 -22.74 -8.55 7.68
N ILE A 145 -21.71 -8.41 8.51
CA ILE A 145 -20.31 -8.57 8.14
C ILE A 145 -19.87 -9.96 8.59
N LYS A 146 -19.57 -10.84 7.63
CA LYS A 146 -19.10 -12.20 7.88
C LYS A 146 -17.58 -12.19 8.03
N THR A 147 -17.08 -12.84 9.06
CA THR A 147 -15.64 -12.95 9.33
C THR A 147 -15.23 -14.42 9.57
N ASN A 148 -13.92 -14.68 9.62
CA ASN A 148 -13.39 -15.98 10.05
C ASN A 148 -13.72 -16.31 11.53
N ASN A 149 -14.13 -15.31 12.33
CA ASN A 149 -14.41 -15.45 13.76
C ASN A 149 -15.91 -15.36 14.11
N GLY A 150 -16.80 -15.27 13.12
CA GLY A 150 -18.25 -15.11 13.30
C GLY A 150 -18.82 -13.96 12.50
N SER A 151 -19.99 -13.43 12.90
CA SER A 151 -20.67 -12.33 12.20
C SER A 151 -20.80 -11.12 13.11
N ILE A 152 -20.72 -9.93 12.52
CA ILE A 152 -20.85 -8.62 13.17
C ILE A 152 -22.03 -7.90 12.53
N GLN A 153 -22.86 -7.20 13.33
CA GLN A 153 -23.97 -6.39 12.85
C GLN A 153 -23.63 -4.91 12.94
N ALA A 154 -23.91 -4.15 11.87
CA ALA A 154 -23.64 -2.72 11.82
C ALA A 154 -24.73 -1.95 11.06
N LYS A 155 -25.00 -0.70 11.48
CA LYS A 155 -25.87 0.23 10.74
C LYS A 155 -25.11 0.83 9.54
N ASN A 156 -23.81 1.05 9.70
CA ASN A 156 -22.95 1.63 8.68
C ASN A 156 -21.67 0.80 8.54
N VAL A 157 -21.16 0.68 7.32
CA VAL A 157 -19.86 0.06 7.02
C VAL A 157 -19.00 1.05 6.27
N ILE A 158 -17.77 1.22 6.72
CA ILE A 158 -16.74 1.99 6.03
C ILE A 158 -15.71 1.02 5.47
N TRP A 159 -15.62 0.94 4.13
CA TRP A 159 -14.67 0.08 3.44
C TRP A 159 -13.32 0.81 3.30
N ALA A 160 -12.35 0.42 4.13
CA ALA A 160 -10.99 0.98 4.18
C ALA A 160 -9.91 -0.10 3.97
N ALA A 161 -10.25 -1.17 3.21
CA ALA A 161 -9.41 -2.36 3.05
C ALA A 161 -8.15 -2.14 2.18
N GLY A 162 -7.95 -0.94 1.61
CA GLY A 162 -6.80 -0.62 0.76
C GLY A 162 -6.72 -1.46 -0.51
N GLU A 163 -5.62 -1.34 -1.23
CA GLU A 163 -5.39 -2.04 -2.49
C GLU A 163 -4.09 -2.89 -2.49
N TYR A 164 -3.15 -2.64 -1.58
CA TYR A 164 -1.84 -3.29 -1.55
C TYR A 164 -1.90 -4.84 -1.56
N GLN A 165 -2.99 -5.42 -1.09
CA GLN A 165 -3.23 -6.86 -1.09
C GLN A 165 -3.65 -7.42 -2.47
N TYR A 166 -3.86 -6.57 -3.46
CA TYR A 166 -4.30 -6.94 -4.82
C TYR A 166 -3.31 -6.45 -5.87
N PRO A 167 -2.06 -6.97 -5.90
CA PRO A 167 -1.10 -6.60 -6.93
C PRO A 167 -1.65 -6.95 -8.32
N SER A 168 -1.51 -6.04 -9.29
CA SER A 168 -1.95 -6.26 -10.66
C SER A 168 -0.90 -7.10 -11.40
N THR A 169 -1.20 -8.38 -11.65
CA THR A 169 -0.23 -9.35 -12.17
C THR A 169 -0.61 -10.02 -13.47
N ASP A 170 -1.87 -9.89 -13.94
CA ASP A 170 -2.36 -10.52 -15.18
C ASP A 170 -2.43 -9.47 -16.31
N LEU A 171 -1.28 -9.11 -16.89
CA LEU A 171 -1.15 -8.00 -17.83
C LEU A 171 -0.74 -8.40 -19.24
N PHE A 172 0.04 -9.48 -19.38
CA PHE A 172 0.56 -9.98 -20.64
C PHE A 172 0.96 -11.46 -20.50
N GLU A 173 1.24 -12.13 -21.61
CA GLU A 173 1.62 -13.54 -21.61
C GLU A 173 2.90 -13.77 -20.79
N GLY A 174 2.85 -14.64 -19.77
CA GLY A 174 3.97 -14.97 -18.88
C GLY A 174 4.23 -13.92 -17.79
N SER A 175 3.30 -13.02 -17.52
CA SER A 175 3.44 -12.06 -16.39
C SER A 175 3.49 -12.75 -15.03
N ASP A 176 2.97 -13.96 -14.90
CA ASP A 176 3.07 -14.82 -13.72
C ASP A 176 4.49 -15.33 -13.43
N LEU A 177 5.40 -15.26 -14.42
CA LEU A 177 6.83 -15.53 -14.25
C LEU A 177 7.59 -14.35 -13.61
N CYS A 178 6.97 -13.19 -13.53
CA CYS A 178 7.53 -11.99 -12.93
C CYS A 178 7.29 -11.96 -11.42
N ARG A 179 8.13 -11.23 -10.69
CA ARG A 179 7.95 -10.97 -9.27
C ARG A 179 7.41 -9.57 -9.05
N HIS A 180 6.20 -9.44 -8.52
CA HIS A 180 5.65 -8.12 -8.21
C HIS A 180 6.46 -7.42 -7.11
N THR A 181 6.70 -6.11 -7.24
CA THR A 181 7.52 -5.32 -6.29
C THR A 181 7.00 -5.40 -4.86
N SER A 182 5.67 -5.52 -4.65
CA SER A 182 5.06 -5.67 -3.32
C SER A 182 5.41 -7.00 -2.60
N THR A 183 6.02 -7.96 -3.30
CA THR A 183 6.45 -9.24 -2.72
C THR A 183 7.95 -9.27 -2.41
N VAL A 184 8.65 -8.16 -2.67
CA VAL A 184 10.07 -8.00 -2.36
C VAL A 184 10.20 -7.47 -0.93
N SER A 185 10.89 -8.21 -0.07
CA SER A 185 11.13 -7.76 1.31
C SER A 185 12.25 -6.70 1.37
N ALA A 186 13.32 -6.88 0.59
CA ALA A 186 14.40 -5.92 0.48
C ALA A 186 15.08 -6.06 -0.88
N TYR A 187 15.32 -4.95 -1.57
CA TYR A 187 16.03 -4.93 -2.86
C TYR A 187 17.50 -5.33 -2.71
N SER A 188 18.11 -5.02 -1.57
CA SER A 188 19.47 -5.41 -1.24
C SER A 188 19.69 -6.92 -1.14
N GLN A 189 18.61 -7.69 -0.94
CA GLN A 189 18.66 -9.15 -0.84
C GLN A 189 18.38 -9.86 -2.18
N LEU A 190 18.07 -9.13 -3.24
CA LEU A 190 17.84 -9.73 -4.54
C LEU A 190 19.14 -10.24 -5.15
N GLU A 191 19.13 -11.52 -5.51
CA GLU A 191 20.26 -12.19 -6.17
C GLU A 191 20.33 -11.83 -7.66
N GLY A 192 21.49 -12.04 -8.28
CA GLY A 192 21.75 -11.72 -9.68
C GLY A 192 22.42 -10.35 -9.85
N GLU A 193 23.07 -10.18 -11.01
CA GLU A 193 23.80 -8.94 -11.34
C GLU A 193 22.98 -8.02 -12.25
N GLU A 194 22.02 -8.57 -12.98
CA GLU A 194 21.16 -7.85 -13.91
C GLU A 194 19.69 -8.05 -13.57
N HIS A 195 18.93 -6.96 -13.58
CA HIS A 195 17.50 -6.98 -13.31
C HIS A 195 16.72 -6.24 -14.41
N LEU A 196 15.59 -6.83 -14.81
CA LEU A 196 14.62 -6.22 -15.71
C LEU A 196 13.43 -5.76 -14.86
N ILE A 197 12.97 -4.53 -15.04
CA ILE A 197 11.81 -3.97 -14.34
C ILE A 197 10.77 -3.57 -15.37
N ILE A 198 9.55 -4.02 -15.20
CA ILE A 198 8.40 -3.71 -16.05
C ILE A 198 7.48 -2.77 -15.29
N GLY A 199 7.32 -1.56 -15.81
CA GLY A 199 6.69 -0.40 -15.16
C GLY A 199 7.74 0.58 -14.60
N GLY A 200 7.74 1.80 -15.08
CA GLY A 200 8.72 2.85 -14.80
C GLY A 200 8.17 4.03 -14.00
N TYR A 201 7.04 3.83 -13.31
CA TYR A 201 6.50 4.83 -12.41
C TYR A 201 7.17 4.74 -11.02
N GLU A 202 6.63 5.35 -9.99
CA GLU A 202 7.23 5.49 -8.66
C GLU A 202 7.88 4.20 -8.12
N SER A 203 7.15 3.08 -8.12
CA SER A 203 7.65 1.79 -7.60
C SER A 203 8.77 1.19 -8.45
N GLY A 204 8.71 1.39 -9.77
CA GLY A 204 9.75 0.90 -10.69
C GLY A 204 11.05 1.69 -10.56
N ILE A 205 10.96 3.01 -10.46
CA ILE A 205 12.13 3.88 -10.23
C ILE A 205 12.71 3.66 -8.83
N ASP A 206 11.87 3.45 -7.79
CA ASP A 206 12.34 3.09 -6.45
C ASP A 206 13.16 1.79 -6.46
N ALA A 207 12.64 0.74 -7.10
CA ALA A 207 13.34 -0.54 -7.27
C ALA A 207 14.67 -0.36 -8.03
N ALA A 208 14.65 0.38 -9.16
CA ALA A 208 15.83 0.63 -9.97
C ALA A 208 16.91 1.39 -9.19
N TYR A 209 16.52 2.41 -8.42
CA TYR A 209 17.41 3.18 -7.57
C TYR A 209 18.10 2.30 -6.53
N HIS A 210 17.35 1.48 -5.80
CA HIS A 210 17.91 0.64 -4.74
C HIS A 210 18.78 -0.48 -5.30
N LEU A 211 18.41 -1.10 -6.40
CA LEU A 211 19.24 -2.09 -7.10
C LEU A 211 20.55 -1.48 -7.61
N SER A 212 20.49 -0.30 -8.22
CA SER A 212 21.71 0.39 -8.71
C SER A 212 22.66 0.75 -7.56
N LYS A 213 22.15 1.19 -6.42
CA LYS A 213 22.95 1.44 -5.20
C LYS A 213 23.64 0.16 -4.68
N ASN A 214 23.02 -0.99 -4.89
CA ASN A 214 23.59 -2.30 -4.56
C ASN A 214 24.52 -2.84 -5.67
N GLY A 215 24.88 -2.01 -6.65
CA GLY A 215 25.84 -2.33 -7.72
C GLY A 215 25.25 -3.13 -8.88
N LYS A 216 23.93 -3.34 -8.92
CA LYS A 216 23.26 -4.13 -9.97
C LYS A 216 23.07 -3.31 -11.25
N GLN A 217 23.08 -3.99 -12.40
CA GLN A 217 22.66 -3.41 -13.68
C GLN A 217 21.15 -3.55 -13.82
N VAL A 218 20.46 -2.51 -14.24
CA VAL A 218 19.00 -2.47 -14.28
C VAL A 218 18.53 -1.93 -15.63
N ARG A 219 17.52 -2.57 -16.22
CA ARG A 219 16.75 -2.03 -17.33
C ARG A 219 15.31 -1.87 -16.95
N VAL A 220 14.77 -0.66 -17.13
CA VAL A 220 13.39 -0.32 -16.82
C VAL A 220 12.63 -0.12 -18.12
N PHE A 221 11.50 -0.80 -18.27
CA PHE A 221 10.63 -0.74 -19.43
C PHE A 221 9.28 -0.13 -19.04
N ASP A 222 8.86 0.92 -19.74
CA ASP A 222 7.56 1.54 -19.54
C ASP A 222 6.88 1.85 -20.88
N SER A 223 5.57 1.59 -20.96
CA SER A 223 4.77 1.84 -22.15
C SER A 223 4.46 3.32 -22.41
N ALA A 224 4.61 4.14 -21.37
CA ALA A 224 4.63 5.60 -21.44
C ALA A 224 6.09 6.10 -21.35
N CYS A 225 6.34 7.16 -20.65
CA CYS A 225 7.69 7.62 -20.30
C CYS A 225 7.56 8.59 -19.11
N PRO A 226 7.17 8.11 -17.91
CA PRO A 226 6.81 9.02 -16.81
C PRO A 226 7.97 9.91 -16.35
N TRP A 227 9.22 9.52 -16.60
CA TRP A 227 10.41 10.33 -16.35
C TRP A 227 10.64 11.45 -17.38
N GLY A 228 9.90 11.45 -18.48
CA GLY A 228 9.93 12.49 -19.53
C GLY A 228 8.75 13.45 -19.47
N GLU A 229 7.80 13.25 -18.56
CA GLU A 229 6.60 14.07 -18.45
C GLU A 229 6.87 15.41 -17.78
N GLU A 230 6.55 16.50 -18.50
CA GLU A 230 6.69 17.89 -18.02
C GLU A 230 5.35 18.42 -17.49
N THR A 231 4.78 17.77 -16.48
CA THR A 231 3.52 18.18 -15.85
C THR A 231 3.61 18.09 -14.33
N SER A 232 2.76 18.84 -13.63
CA SER A 232 2.59 18.71 -12.17
C SER A 232 1.50 17.70 -11.79
N ASP A 233 0.90 17.01 -12.75
CA ASP A 233 -0.10 15.99 -12.50
C ASP A 233 0.57 14.70 -11.96
N PRO A 234 0.37 14.36 -10.66
CA PRO A 234 1.03 13.22 -10.05
C PRO A 234 0.46 11.86 -10.52
N SER A 235 -0.56 11.85 -11.39
CA SER A 235 -1.06 10.62 -11.99
C SER A 235 -0.24 10.16 -13.20
N VAL A 236 0.59 11.02 -13.76
CA VAL A 236 1.40 10.74 -14.95
C VAL A 236 2.88 11.07 -14.78
N ALA A 237 3.22 12.11 -14.00
CA ALA A 237 4.61 12.50 -13.72
C ALA A 237 5.15 11.89 -12.44
N LEU A 238 6.44 11.64 -12.41
CA LEU A 238 7.15 11.20 -11.20
C LEU A 238 7.20 12.34 -10.15
N SER A 239 7.27 11.96 -8.89
CA SER A 239 7.55 12.88 -7.80
C SER A 239 8.95 13.51 -7.90
N THR A 240 9.12 14.70 -7.33
CA THR A 240 10.44 15.34 -7.21
C THR A 240 11.42 14.45 -6.46
N TYR A 241 10.97 13.70 -5.47
CA TYR A 241 11.76 12.74 -4.72
C TYR A 241 12.35 11.63 -5.61
N SER A 242 11.56 11.09 -6.54
CA SER A 242 12.04 10.09 -7.50
C SER A 242 12.99 10.70 -8.53
N PHE A 243 12.72 11.91 -9.02
CA PHE A 243 13.65 12.61 -9.91
C PHE A 243 15.00 12.88 -9.26
N GLU A 244 15.06 13.31 -8.01
CA GLU A 244 16.31 13.51 -7.28
C GLU A 244 17.13 12.22 -7.18
N ARG A 245 16.48 11.09 -6.97
CA ARG A 245 17.14 9.76 -6.92
C ARG A 245 17.71 9.35 -8.26
N MET A 246 17.07 9.71 -9.37
CA MET A 246 17.57 9.43 -10.72
C MET A 246 18.87 10.18 -11.04
N THR A 247 19.15 11.30 -10.36
CA THR A 247 20.43 12.04 -10.51
C THR A 247 21.59 11.43 -9.72
N ALA A 248 21.36 10.36 -8.96
CA ALA A 248 22.44 9.68 -8.27
C ALA A 248 23.39 9.00 -9.25
N SER A 249 24.71 9.09 -9.03
CA SER A 249 25.72 8.51 -9.93
C SER A 249 25.53 7.01 -10.13
N SER A 250 25.10 6.26 -9.11
CA SER A 250 24.81 4.84 -9.25
C SER A 250 23.64 4.57 -10.20
N PHE A 251 22.63 5.46 -10.21
CA PHE A 251 21.50 5.35 -11.12
C PHE A 251 21.94 5.67 -12.57
N GLU A 252 22.61 6.80 -12.79
CA GLU A 252 23.09 7.22 -14.11
C GLU A 252 24.05 6.20 -14.75
N GLU A 253 24.89 5.53 -13.94
CA GLU A 253 25.86 4.55 -14.42
C GLU A 253 25.26 3.15 -14.69
N ARG A 254 24.17 2.78 -14.03
CA ARG A 254 23.70 1.38 -13.96
C ARG A 254 22.26 1.16 -14.40
N VAL A 255 21.49 2.22 -14.60
CA VAL A 255 20.09 2.10 -14.99
C VAL A 255 19.91 2.57 -16.43
N GLU A 256 19.36 1.69 -17.25
CA GLU A 256 18.96 1.98 -18.62
C GLU A 256 17.43 2.10 -18.66
N LEU A 257 16.92 3.24 -19.13
CA LEU A 257 15.49 3.53 -19.21
C LEU A 257 14.98 3.37 -20.64
N HIS A 258 13.99 2.49 -20.82
CA HIS A 258 13.31 2.22 -22.08
C HIS A 258 11.87 2.75 -22.01
N GLY A 259 11.69 4.04 -22.30
CA GLY A 259 10.36 4.67 -22.41
C GLY A 259 9.67 4.27 -23.72
N GLU A 260 8.35 4.45 -23.77
CA GLU A 260 7.49 4.08 -24.91
C GLU A 260 7.68 2.63 -25.37
N THR A 261 8.11 1.76 -24.42
CA THR A 261 8.49 0.37 -24.69
C THR A 261 7.54 -0.58 -23.94
N LYS A 262 6.54 -1.10 -24.65
CA LYS A 262 5.54 -2.01 -24.09
C LYS A 262 6.05 -3.46 -24.10
N VAL A 263 6.15 -4.07 -22.93
CA VAL A 263 6.37 -5.52 -22.78
C VAL A 263 5.08 -6.25 -23.09
N ILE A 264 5.18 -7.31 -23.90
CA ILE A 264 4.03 -8.12 -24.35
C ILE A 264 4.12 -9.59 -23.95
N LYS A 265 5.34 -10.05 -23.60
CA LYS A 265 5.55 -11.47 -23.20
C LYS A 265 6.80 -11.60 -22.35
N VAL A 266 6.76 -12.54 -21.39
CA VAL A 266 7.93 -13.08 -20.70
C VAL A 266 7.92 -14.60 -20.83
N GLU A 267 9.07 -15.18 -21.12
CA GLU A 267 9.32 -16.62 -21.16
C GLU A 267 10.45 -16.99 -20.22
N HIS A 268 10.43 -18.22 -19.72
CA HIS A 268 11.53 -18.77 -18.93
C HIS A 268 11.94 -20.14 -19.48
N SER A 269 13.21 -20.26 -19.88
CA SER A 269 13.80 -21.51 -20.35
C SER A 269 15.27 -21.58 -19.95
N ASP A 270 15.71 -22.77 -19.54
CA ASP A 270 17.12 -23.05 -19.19
C ASP A 270 17.73 -22.07 -18.15
N GLY A 271 16.90 -21.59 -17.22
CA GLY A 271 17.32 -20.65 -16.18
C GLY A 271 17.44 -19.20 -16.65
N VAL A 272 16.95 -18.89 -17.86
CA VAL A 272 16.98 -17.54 -18.44
C VAL A 272 15.55 -17.06 -18.67
N TYR A 273 15.25 -15.86 -18.19
CA TYR A 273 14.02 -15.12 -18.51
C TYR A 273 14.28 -14.28 -19.75
N THR A 274 13.35 -14.37 -20.70
CA THR A 274 13.38 -13.59 -21.94
C THR A 274 12.14 -12.71 -21.99
N LEU A 275 12.34 -11.41 -22.05
CA LEU A 275 11.31 -10.38 -22.18
C LEU A 275 11.21 -9.99 -23.66
N LEU A 276 10.00 -9.97 -24.21
CA LEU A 276 9.70 -9.53 -25.59
C LEU A 276 8.87 -8.24 -25.54
N THR A 277 9.30 -7.26 -26.31
CA THR A 277 8.60 -5.98 -26.47
C THR A 277 7.73 -5.94 -27.72
N SER A 278 6.79 -5.01 -27.79
CA SER A 278 5.84 -4.86 -28.90
C SER A 278 6.51 -4.50 -30.23
N ASP A 279 7.70 -3.93 -30.21
CA ASP A 279 8.52 -3.62 -31.39
C ASP A 279 9.47 -4.77 -31.80
N GLY A 280 9.36 -5.93 -31.11
CA GLY A 280 10.10 -7.15 -31.43
C GLY A 280 11.50 -7.24 -30.84
N GLN A 281 11.91 -6.36 -29.96
CA GLN A 281 13.17 -6.49 -29.25
C GLN A 281 13.06 -7.53 -28.13
N THR A 282 14.19 -8.14 -27.78
CA THR A 282 14.28 -9.13 -26.69
C THR A 282 15.37 -8.74 -25.71
N PHE A 283 15.05 -8.95 -24.42
CA PHE A 283 15.99 -8.71 -23.31
C PHE A 283 16.01 -9.94 -22.41
N THR A 284 17.17 -10.26 -21.85
CA THR A 284 17.32 -11.46 -21.03
C THR A 284 17.88 -11.16 -19.66
N SER A 285 17.49 -11.97 -18.67
CA SER A 285 18.06 -11.96 -17.32
C SER A 285 18.03 -13.37 -16.74
N THR A 286 18.94 -13.66 -15.81
CA THR A 286 18.90 -14.88 -14.99
C THR A 286 18.02 -14.71 -13.74
N SER A 287 17.64 -13.48 -13.43
CA SER A 287 16.70 -13.16 -12.34
C SER A 287 15.29 -12.97 -12.88
N PRO A 288 14.23 -13.37 -12.14
CA PRO A 288 12.86 -13.05 -12.52
C PRO A 288 12.69 -11.54 -12.71
N PRO A 289 12.05 -11.08 -13.82
CA PRO A 289 11.74 -9.67 -13.98
C PRO A 289 10.89 -9.15 -12.82
N LEU A 290 11.15 -7.92 -12.39
CA LEU A 290 10.30 -7.23 -11.42
C LEU A 290 9.11 -6.59 -12.13
N LEU A 291 7.92 -6.72 -11.56
CA LEU A 291 6.69 -6.14 -12.07
C LEU A 291 6.25 -5.00 -11.14
N ALA A 292 6.34 -3.77 -11.62
CA ALA A 292 5.93 -2.54 -10.94
C ALA A 292 4.65 -1.98 -11.58
N SER A 293 3.60 -2.79 -11.59
CA SER A 293 2.36 -2.58 -12.36
C SER A 293 1.20 -2.01 -11.53
N GLY A 294 1.46 -1.64 -10.27
CA GLY A 294 0.43 -1.14 -9.36
C GLY A 294 -0.50 -2.23 -8.83
N PHE A 295 -1.70 -1.82 -8.46
CA PHE A 295 -2.63 -2.66 -7.71
C PHE A 295 -4.05 -2.54 -8.28
N ASP A 296 -4.81 -3.59 -8.12
CA ASP A 296 -6.25 -3.59 -8.36
C ASP A 296 -7.00 -3.03 -7.15
N GLY A 297 -8.13 -2.37 -7.39
CA GLY A 297 -8.93 -1.80 -6.30
C GLY A 297 -9.62 -2.89 -5.46
N SER A 298 -9.66 -2.69 -4.14
CA SER A 298 -10.37 -3.57 -3.21
C SER A 298 -11.90 -3.50 -3.34
N HIS A 299 -12.43 -2.49 -4.04
CA HIS A 299 -13.86 -2.29 -4.27
C HIS A 299 -14.55 -3.49 -4.93
N LYS A 300 -13.81 -4.31 -5.69
CA LYS A 300 -14.34 -5.54 -6.31
C LYS A 300 -14.98 -6.49 -5.29
N PHE A 301 -14.47 -6.52 -4.06
CA PHE A 301 -15.01 -7.35 -2.98
C PHE A 301 -16.42 -6.93 -2.54
N VAL A 302 -16.70 -5.63 -2.56
CA VAL A 302 -17.99 -5.04 -2.16
C VAL A 302 -18.84 -4.59 -3.33
N SER A 303 -18.44 -4.91 -4.55
CA SER A 303 -19.07 -4.45 -5.79
C SER A 303 -20.56 -4.79 -5.89
N HIS A 304 -20.98 -5.92 -5.30
CA HIS A 304 -22.38 -6.37 -5.26
C HIS A 304 -23.30 -5.47 -4.43
N LEU A 305 -22.75 -4.53 -3.64
CA LEU A 305 -23.50 -3.55 -2.86
C LEU A 305 -23.79 -2.25 -3.62
N PHE A 306 -23.27 -2.11 -4.84
CA PHE A 306 -23.33 -0.87 -5.62
C PHE A 306 -23.80 -1.15 -7.05
N GLU A 307 -24.50 -0.20 -7.65
CA GLU A 307 -24.62 -0.13 -9.10
C GLU A 307 -23.26 0.23 -9.69
N GLN A 308 -22.86 -0.46 -10.78
CA GLN A 308 -21.53 -0.31 -11.33
C GLN A 308 -21.53 0.35 -12.71
N ARG A 309 -20.50 1.12 -12.99
CA ARG A 309 -20.13 1.61 -14.30
C ARG A 309 -19.54 0.47 -15.15
N GLU A 310 -19.42 0.67 -16.46
CA GLU A 310 -18.80 -0.28 -17.39
C GLU A 310 -17.33 -0.63 -17.04
N ASP A 311 -16.62 0.31 -16.40
CA ASP A 311 -15.24 0.13 -15.94
C ASP A 311 -15.10 -0.60 -14.58
N GLY A 312 -16.23 -1.02 -13.99
CA GLY A 312 -16.27 -1.78 -12.73
C GLY A 312 -16.22 -0.95 -11.45
N PHE A 313 -16.19 0.39 -11.55
CA PHE A 313 -16.29 1.25 -10.38
C PHE A 313 -17.76 1.55 -10.03
N PRO A 314 -18.06 1.93 -8.77
CA PRO A 314 -19.41 2.34 -8.39
C PRO A 314 -19.94 3.48 -9.26
N LEU A 315 -21.20 3.36 -9.70
CA LEU A 315 -21.90 4.44 -10.35
C LEU A 315 -22.33 5.44 -9.28
N LEU A 316 -21.88 6.67 -9.39
CA LEU A 316 -22.19 7.73 -8.43
C LEU A 316 -23.05 8.81 -9.08
N ASN A 317 -23.97 9.37 -8.31
CA ASN A 317 -24.75 10.53 -8.69
C ASN A 317 -23.97 11.85 -8.41
N GLU A 318 -24.63 13.00 -8.60
CA GLU A 318 -24.04 14.33 -8.38
C GLU A 318 -23.63 14.63 -6.91
N ASN A 319 -24.04 13.81 -5.96
CA ASN A 319 -23.69 13.91 -4.55
C ASN A 319 -22.69 12.81 -4.11
N ASP A 320 -22.02 12.18 -5.07
CA ASP A 320 -21.10 11.05 -4.86
C ASP A 320 -21.74 9.85 -4.15
N CYS A 321 -23.06 9.67 -4.32
CA CYS A 321 -23.79 8.54 -3.79
C CYS A 321 -24.08 7.53 -4.90
N SER A 322 -23.90 6.23 -4.61
CA SER A 322 -24.42 5.15 -5.44
C SER A 322 -25.92 5.04 -5.28
N THR A 323 -26.64 4.77 -6.36
CA THR A 323 -28.11 4.58 -6.36
C THR A 323 -28.47 3.12 -6.11
#